data_8acd6d1421a69d2fdf4b55143c0bf775
#
_entry.id   8acd6d1421a69d2fdf4b55143c0bf775
#
_cell.length_a   1.000
_cell.length_b   1.000
_cell.length_c   1.000
_cell.angle_alpha   90.00
_cell.angle_beta   90.00
_cell.angle_gamma   90.00
#
_symmetry.space_group_name_H-M   'P 1'
#
loop_
_entity.id
_entity.type
_entity.pdbx_description
1 polymer ?
#
loop_
_entity_poly.entity_id
_entity_poly.type
_entity_poly.pdbx_seq_one_letter_code
_entity_poly.pdbx_strand_id
1 'polypeptide(L)'
;MWRLKETAHGNSKHENAIIVKNMLESLRGKIPGMVNIEVGIDFSRTDNSGDVVLYSEFVTRNDLENYQVHPEHKAVMPFIMEARLERRVVDYEI
;
A
#
# COMPACT_ATOMS: atom_id res chain seq x y z
N MET A 1 -4.28 2.66 3.50
CA MET A 1 -4.04 2.26 4.89
C MET A 1 -4.59 0.88 5.13
N TRP A 2 -3.81 0.02 5.74
CA TRP A 2 -4.22 -1.35 6.05
C TRP A 2 -3.94 -1.70 7.50
N ARG A 3 -4.83 -2.49 8.08
CA ARG A 3 -4.53 -3.28 9.27
C ARG A 3 -4.17 -4.68 8.79
N LEU A 4 -3.14 -5.25 9.37
CA LEU A 4 -2.61 -6.55 8.97
C LEU A 4 -2.96 -7.64 9.98
N LYS A 5 -3.04 -8.88 9.49
CA LYS A 5 -3.17 -10.07 10.33
C LYS A 5 -1.92 -10.25 11.18
N GLU A 6 -2.05 -10.87 12.34
CA GLU A 6 -0.90 -11.19 13.19
C GLU A 6 0.10 -12.10 12.48
N THR A 7 -0.41 -13.03 11.67
CA THR A 7 0.40 -13.91 10.82
C THR A 7 -0.25 -14.08 9.46
N ALA A 8 0.56 -14.07 8.42
CA ALA A 8 0.16 -14.38 7.04
C ALA A 8 1.41 -14.75 6.25
N HIS A 9 1.27 -15.57 5.22
CA HIS A 9 2.39 -16.03 4.39
C HIS A 9 3.53 -16.69 5.19
N GLY A 10 3.24 -17.18 6.39
CA GLY A 10 4.28 -17.72 7.27
C GLY A 10 5.12 -16.66 7.98
N ASN A 11 4.74 -15.38 7.90
CA ASN A 11 5.46 -14.25 8.47
C ASN A 11 4.64 -13.58 9.58
N SER A 12 5.33 -12.87 10.48
CA SER A 12 4.70 -11.98 11.47
C SER A 12 4.12 -10.73 10.79
N LYS A 13 3.27 -10.01 11.53
CA LYS A 13 2.74 -8.72 11.10
C LYS A 13 3.86 -7.76 10.72
N HIS A 14 4.89 -7.63 11.54
CA HIS A 14 6.01 -6.72 11.30
C HIS A 14 6.78 -7.08 10.04
N GLU A 15 7.05 -8.37 9.82
CA GLU A 15 7.71 -8.84 8.61
C GLU A 15 6.88 -8.52 7.37
N ASN A 16 5.56 -8.77 7.43
CA ASN A 16 4.67 -8.46 6.31
C ASN A 16 4.58 -6.96 6.04
N ALA A 17 4.61 -6.13 7.08
CA ALA A 17 4.63 -4.67 6.91
C ALA A 17 5.86 -4.22 6.11
N ILE A 18 7.03 -4.78 6.42
CA ILE A 18 8.27 -4.47 5.70
C ILE A 18 8.19 -4.95 4.25
N ILE A 19 7.66 -6.15 4.02
CA ILE A 19 7.51 -6.70 2.67
C ILE A 19 6.56 -5.83 1.84
N VAL A 20 5.40 -5.45 2.39
CA VAL A 20 4.44 -4.57 1.73
C VAL A 20 5.08 -3.23 1.36
N LYS A 21 5.83 -2.64 2.30
CA LYS A 21 6.55 -1.39 2.04
C LYS A 21 7.50 -1.53 0.86
N ASN A 22 8.32 -2.57 0.85
CA ASN A 22 9.31 -2.78 -0.21
C ASN A 22 8.64 -3.06 -1.56
N MET A 23 7.57 -3.85 -1.59
CA MET A 23 6.83 -4.15 -2.81
C MET A 23 6.22 -2.89 -3.42
N LEU A 24 5.55 -2.06 -2.61
CA LEU A 24 4.88 -0.86 -3.10
C LEU A 24 5.88 0.22 -3.50
N GLU A 25 6.93 0.44 -2.71
CA GLU A 25 7.94 1.44 -3.05
C GLU A 25 8.75 1.04 -4.28
N SER A 26 8.82 -0.24 -4.62
CA SER A 26 9.46 -0.70 -5.85
C SER A 26 8.72 -0.28 -7.11
N LEU A 27 7.47 0.17 -6.99
CA LEU A 27 6.69 0.69 -8.12
C LEU A 27 7.14 2.09 -8.56
N ARG A 28 7.99 2.75 -7.77
CA ARG A 28 8.50 4.08 -8.12
C ARG A 28 9.20 4.04 -9.48
N GLY A 29 8.78 4.96 -10.35
CA GLY A 29 9.33 5.05 -11.70
C GLY A 29 8.75 4.05 -12.70
N LYS A 30 7.87 3.14 -12.27
CA LYS A 30 7.26 2.13 -13.17
C LYS A 30 5.82 2.47 -13.57
N ILE A 31 5.20 3.44 -12.92
CA ILE A 31 3.80 3.78 -13.13
C ILE A 31 3.70 5.15 -13.79
N PRO A 32 3.14 5.24 -15.02
CA PRO A 32 2.95 6.53 -15.68
C PRO A 32 2.08 7.48 -14.84
N GLY A 33 2.50 8.74 -14.76
CA GLY A 33 1.77 9.79 -14.04
C GLY A 33 1.88 9.74 -12.51
N MET A 34 2.55 8.74 -11.95
CA MET A 34 2.83 8.70 -10.51
C MET A 34 3.99 9.63 -10.18
N VAL A 35 3.71 10.66 -9.39
CA VAL A 35 4.70 11.67 -8.98
C VAL A 35 5.50 11.19 -7.78
N ASN A 36 4.83 10.54 -6.84
CA ASN A 36 5.45 10.07 -5.61
C ASN A 36 4.73 8.85 -5.07
N ILE A 37 5.48 7.98 -4.40
CA ILE A 37 4.94 6.85 -3.63
C ILE A 37 5.79 6.66 -2.38
N GLU A 38 5.12 6.53 -1.25
CA GLU A 38 5.76 6.36 0.05
C GLU A 38 4.92 5.41 0.90
N VAL A 39 5.56 4.52 1.62
CA VAL A 39 4.88 3.61 2.55
C VAL A 39 5.43 3.81 3.94
N GLY A 40 4.54 4.11 4.88
CA GLY A 40 4.86 4.24 6.30
C GLY A 40 4.38 3.05 7.10
N ILE A 41 5.14 2.67 8.11
CA ILE A 41 4.77 1.62 9.07
C ILE A 41 4.44 2.32 10.39
N ASP A 42 3.27 1.99 10.96
CA ASP A 42 2.81 2.60 12.20
C ASP A 42 3.74 2.26 13.37
N PHE A 43 4.02 3.26 14.22
CA PHE A 43 4.78 3.06 15.44
C PHE A 43 3.95 3.27 16.72
N SER A 44 2.73 3.82 16.59
CA SER A 44 1.88 4.16 17.75
C SER A 44 1.22 2.94 18.38
N ARG A 45 0.83 1.98 17.59
CA ARG A 45 0.24 0.69 18.01
C ARG A 45 -0.95 0.85 18.95
N THR A 46 -1.88 1.75 18.57
CA THR A 46 -3.13 1.95 19.30
C THR A 46 -4.28 1.22 18.62
N ASP A 47 -5.42 1.10 19.32
CA ASP A 47 -6.63 0.49 18.74
C ASP A 47 -7.16 1.25 17.52
N ASN A 48 -6.81 2.52 17.40
CA ASN A 48 -7.23 3.38 16.29
C ASN A 48 -6.22 3.41 15.14
N SER A 49 -5.04 2.84 15.31
CA SER A 49 -3.98 2.86 14.31
C SER A 49 -4.21 1.83 13.22
N GLY A 50 -3.90 2.20 11.97
CA GLY A 50 -3.59 1.22 10.95
C GLY A 50 -2.19 0.66 11.20
N ASP A 51 -1.76 -0.32 10.44
CA ASP A 51 -0.41 -0.89 10.57
C ASP A 51 0.52 -0.34 9.49
N VAL A 52 -0.01 -0.13 8.27
CA VAL A 52 0.75 0.35 7.11
C VAL A 52 -0.08 1.39 6.37
N VAL A 53 0.55 2.48 5.97
CA VAL A 53 -0.07 3.51 5.14
C VAL A 53 0.68 3.66 3.83
N LEU A 54 -0.08 3.69 2.73
CA LEU A 54 0.43 4.06 1.42
C LEU A 54 0.01 5.49 1.13
N TYR A 55 0.98 6.35 0.85
CA TYR A 55 0.76 7.68 0.31
C TYR A 55 1.29 7.72 -1.12
N SER A 56 0.47 8.17 -2.06
CA SER A 56 0.87 8.29 -3.46
C SER A 56 0.27 9.55 -4.09
N GLU A 57 1.00 10.12 -5.04
CA GLU A 57 0.58 11.31 -5.78
C GLU A 57 0.59 11.02 -7.27
N PHE A 58 -0.43 11.52 -7.96
CA PHE A 58 -0.58 11.38 -9.41
C PHE A 58 -0.81 12.75 -10.06
N VAL A 59 -0.40 12.89 -11.31
CA VAL A 59 -0.60 14.13 -12.07
C VAL A 59 -2.09 14.40 -12.28
N THR A 60 -2.88 13.36 -12.62
CA THR A 60 -4.32 13.47 -12.87
C THR A 60 -5.07 12.32 -12.22
N ARG A 61 -6.40 12.48 -12.08
CA ARG A 61 -7.28 11.38 -11.64
C ARG A 61 -7.21 10.19 -12.58
N ASN A 62 -7.09 10.45 -13.89
CA ASN A 62 -6.99 9.38 -14.88
C ASN A 62 -5.73 8.54 -14.66
N ASP A 63 -4.62 9.17 -14.25
CA ASP A 63 -3.40 8.45 -13.91
C ASP A 63 -3.59 7.54 -12.71
N LEU A 64 -4.36 7.98 -11.70
CA LEU A 64 -4.71 7.14 -10.56
C LEU A 64 -5.55 5.94 -10.99
N GLU A 65 -6.56 6.15 -11.85
CA GLU A 65 -7.40 5.07 -12.37
C GLU A 65 -6.57 4.06 -13.17
N ASN A 66 -5.67 4.54 -14.01
CA ASN A 66 -4.77 3.68 -14.79
C ASN A 66 -3.82 2.89 -13.88
N TYR A 67 -3.35 3.48 -12.79
CA TYR A 67 -2.55 2.78 -11.78
C TYR A 67 -3.30 1.58 -11.20
N GLN A 68 -4.58 1.74 -10.87
CA GLN A 68 -5.37 0.67 -10.25
C GLN A 68 -5.49 -0.57 -11.12
N VAL A 69 -5.41 -0.42 -12.45
CA VAL A 69 -5.48 -1.53 -13.39
C VAL A 69 -4.12 -1.89 -14.00
N HIS A 70 -3.06 -1.19 -13.61
CA HIS A 70 -1.72 -1.41 -14.14
C HIS A 70 -1.19 -2.79 -13.71
N PRO A 71 -0.52 -3.54 -14.62
CA PRO A 71 0.00 -4.87 -14.29
C PRO A 71 0.94 -4.91 -13.08
N GLU A 72 1.78 -3.88 -12.91
CA GLU A 72 2.70 -3.79 -11.78
C GLU A 72 1.95 -3.66 -10.45
N HIS A 73 0.84 -2.90 -10.42
CA HIS A 73 -0.03 -2.80 -9.26
C HIS A 73 -0.73 -4.12 -8.97
N LYS A 74 -1.28 -4.74 -10.02
CA LYS A 74 -1.98 -6.03 -9.88
C LYS A 74 -1.06 -7.13 -9.38
N ALA A 75 0.23 -7.07 -9.70
CA ALA A 75 1.20 -8.06 -9.27
C ALA A 75 1.45 -8.06 -7.76
N VAL A 76 1.31 -6.91 -7.08
CA VAL A 76 1.55 -6.79 -5.64
C VAL A 76 0.29 -7.02 -4.81
N MET A 77 -0.90 -6.90 -5.40
CA MET A 77 -2.16 -6.96 -4.68
C MET A 77 -2.46 -8.31 -4.00
N PRO A 78 -2.20 -9.48 -4.63
CA PRO A 78 -2.51 -10.75 -3.98
C PRO A 78 -1.83 -10.93 -2.62
N PHE A 79 -0.58 -10.49 -2.50
CA PHE A 79 0.15 -10.56 -1.22
C PHE A 79 -0.54 -9.70 -0.15
N ILE A 80 -0.88 -8.46 -0.51
CA ILE A 80 -1.51 -7.52 0.43
C ILE A 80 -2.90 -7.98 0.82
N MET A 81 -3.69 -8.48 -0.13
CA MET A 81 -5.05 -8.96 0.13
C MET A 81 -5.06 -10.12 1.12
N GLU A 82 -4.09 -11.02 1.04
CA GLU A 82 -3.97 -12.13 1.99
C GLU A 82 -3.49 -11.67 3.36
N ALA A 83 -2.61 -10.68 3.42
CA ALA A 83 -2.03 -10.21 4.67
C ALA A 83 -2.93 -9.24 5.45
N ARG A 84 -3.86 -8.55 4.79
CA ARG A 84 -4.68 -7.51 5.42
C ARG A 84 -5.89 -8.05 6.15
N LEU A 85 -6.25 -7.38 7.25
CA LEU A 85 -7.55 -7.53 7.92
C LEU A 85 -8.53 -6.46 7.45
N GLU A 86 -8.06 -5.24 7.24
CA GLU A 86 -8.89 -4.08 6.98
C GLU A 86 -8.18 -3.12 6.03
N ARG A 87 -8.97 -2.42 5.21
CA ARG A 87 -8.49 -1.41 4.26
C ARG A 87 -9.28 -0.13 4.41
N ARG A 88 -8.59 1.01 4.46
CA ARG A 88 -9.17 2.35 4.42
C ARG A 88 -8.50 3.15 3.31
N VAL A 89 -9.30 3.91 2.57
CA VAL A 89 -8.81 4.72 1.45
C VAL A 89 -9.40 6.10 1.51
N VAL A 90 -8.58 7.11 1.21
CA VAL A 90 -9.03 8.47 0.96
C VAL A 90 -8.33 8.94 -0.31
N ASP A 91 -9.11 9.27 -1.33
CA ASP A 91 -8.61 9.86 -2.57
C ASP A 91 -9.07 11.32 -2.61
N TYR A 92 -8.14 12.25 -2.79
CA TYR A 92 -8.46 13.66 -2.74
C TYR A 92 -7.59 14.48 -3.70
N GLU A 93 -8.09 15.67 -4.02
CA GLU A 93 -7.35 16.67 -4.79
C GLU A 93 -7.07 17.90 -3.93
N ILE A 94 -5.95 18.52 -4.21
CA ILE A 94 -5.57 19.78 -3.56
C ILE A 94 -5.95 20.94 -4.46
#